data_f59fb4acdf3779ea561ef0735a0fe1ad
#
_entry.id   f59fb4acdf3779ea561ef0735a0fe1ad
#
_cell.length_a   1.000
_cell.length_b   1.000
_cell.length_c   1.000
_cell.angle_alpha   90.00
_cell.angle_beta   90.00
_cell.angle_gamma   90.00
#
_symmetry.space_group_name_H-M   'P 1'
#
loop_
_entity.id
_entity.type
_entity.pdbx_description
1 polymer ?
#
loop_
_entity_poly.entity_id
_entity_poly.type
_entity_poly.pdbx_seq_one_letter_code
_entity_poly.pdbx_strand_id
1 'polypeptide(L)'
;MDNIPDQFAPYKGIFDCTDDVFSRGWYNGTLFRFPLRHRPSELSPTLYSAEKVRTLFEGLMADAHLILLFLKHLESIELYVREQHISQPRKTFQIRIKDESLHLVREKRKEFHNTISTGKFLAHPVQVSYPITVETIHFSQGSETTQSHSFLVTNYFCGRRCHLTFKAWPKILATYP
;
A
#
# COMPACT_ATOMS: atom_id res chain seq x y z
N MET A 1 -18.72 7.49 -19.81
CA MET A 1 -17.64 8.52 -19.95
C MET A 1 -17.91 9.48 -21.12
N ASP A 2 -18.86 9.19 -21.96
CA ASP A 2 -19.06 9.92 -23.24
C ASP A 2 -19.60 11.33 -23.09
N ASN A 3 -20.24 11.65 -21.97
CA ASN A 3 -20.87 12.96 -21.78
C ASN A 3 -19.96 14.08 -21.25
N ILE A 4 -18.77 13.75 -20.71
CA ILE A 4 -17.85 14.73 -20.12
C ILE A 4 -16.39 14.23 -20.29
N PRO A 5 -15.88 14.14 -21.53
CA PRO A 5 -14.56 13.57 -21.82
C PRO A 5 -13.41 14.37 -21.17
N ASP A 6 -13.56 15.67 -21.02
CA ASP A 6 -12.52 16.55 -20.49
C ASP A 6 -12.19 16.30 -19.00
N GLN A 7 -13.13 15.78 -18.23
CA GLN A 7 -12.89 15.46 -16.83
C GLN A 7 -11.92 14.29 -16.64
N PHE A 8 -11.84 13.40 -17.61
CA PHE A 8 -10.98 12.21 -17.56
C PHE A 8 -9.64 12.41 -18.26
N ALA A 9 -9.49 13.42 -19.09
CA ALA A 9 -8.25 13.72 -19.81
C ALA A 9 -7.00 13.78 -18.89
N PRO A 10 -7.07 14.32 -17.65
CA PRO A 10 -5.92 14.35 -16.74
C PRO A 10 -5.44 12.99 -16.25
N TYR A 11 -6.21 11.93 -16.42
CA TYR A 11 -5.86 10.57 -16.00
C TYR A 11 -5.25 9.75 -17.13
N LYS A 12 -5.32 10.25 -18.37
CA LYS A 12 -4.83 9.54 -19.55
C LYS A 12 -3.33 9.27 -19.45
N GLY A 13 -2.94 8.03 -19.70
CA GLY A 13 -1.55 7.59 -19.68
C GLY A 13 -0.94 7.42 -18.28
N ILE A 14 -1.76 7.43 -17.21
CA ILE A 14 -1.30 7.23 -15.83
C ILE A 14 -1.89 5.91 -15.30
N PHE A 15 -1.05 5.06 -14.69
CA PHE A 15 -1.47 3.82 -14.03
C PHE A 15 -2.45 2.99 -14.88
N ASP A 16 -2.04 2.61 -16.08
CA ASP A 16 -2.83 1.80 -17.02
C ASP A 16 -4.15 2.44 -17.49
N CYS A 17 -4.35 3.73 -17.22
CA CYS A 17 -5.46 4.50 -17.75
C CYS A 17 -5.16 4.90 -19.22
N THR A 18 -5.24 3.92 -20.11
CA THR A 18 -4.95 4.04 -21.55
C THR A 18 -6.19 4.43 -22.36
N ASP A 19 -6.00 4.70 -23.64
CA ASP A 19 -7.11 5.00 -24.56
C ASP A 19 -8.16 3.86 -24.62
N ASP A 20 -7.73 2.62 -24.41
CA ASP A 20 -8.60 1.46 -24.33
C ASP A 20 -9.56 1.53 -23.11
N VAL A 21 -9.08 2.05 -21.96
CA VAL A 21 -9.93 2.31 -20.79
C VAL A 21 -11.01 3.35 -21.12
N PHE A 22 -10.65 4.41 -21.83
CA PHE A 22 -11.62 5.43 -22.25
C PHE A 22 -12.65 4.86 -23.24
N SER A 23 -12.22 4.01 -24.16
CA SER A 23 -13.11 3.36 -25.12
C SER A 23 -14.06 2.38 -24.45
N ARG A 24 -13.61 1.63 -23.46
CA ARG A 24 -14.44 0.71 -22.67
C ARG A 24 -15.37 1.41 -21.68
N GLY A 25 -15.07 2.64 -21.30
CA GLY A 25 -15.85 3.42 -20.34
C GLY A 25 -15.72 3.00 -18.89
N TRP A 26 -14.77 2.14 -18.52
CA TRP A 26 -14.50 1.74 -17.13
C TRP A 26 -13.01 1.48 -16.88
N TYR A 27 -12.60 1.71 -15.63
CA TYR A 27 -11.25 1.47 -15.12
C TYR A 27 -11.28 0.39 -14.04
N ASN A 28 -10.35 -0.56 -14.09
CA ASN A 28 -10.28 -1.64 -13.11
C ASN A 28 -9.51 -1.16 -11.87
N GLY A 29 -10.17 -0.41 -11.04
CA GLY A 29 -9.57 0.16 -9.83
C GLY A 29 -10.20 1.49 -9.43
N THR A 30 -9.55 2.18 -8.52
CA THR A 30 -9.92 3.52 -8.08
C THR A 30 -8.74 4.46 -8.26
N LEU A 31 -8.94 5.57 -8.93
CA LEU A 31 -7.93 6.57 -9.23
C LEU A 31 -8.35 7.92 -8.66
N PHE A 32 -7.51 8.50 -7.80
CA PHE A 32 -7.70 9.82 -7.23
C PHE A 32 -6.65 10.79 -7.77
N ARG A 33 -7.05 12.03 -8.00
CA ARG A 33 -6.17 13.12 -8.36
C ARG A 33 -6.38 14.28 -7.41
N PHE A 34 -5.29 14.70 -6.75
CA PHE A 34 -5.28 15.83 -5.83
C PHE A 34 -4.36 16.93 -6.38
N PRO A 35 -4.91 17.96 -7.07
CA PRO A 35 -4.10 19.08 -7.52
C PRO A 35 -3.57 19.88 -6.33
N LEU A 36 -2.28 20.23 -6.37
CA LEU A 36 -1.69 21.08 -5.36
C LEU A 36 -2.13 22.53 -5.59
N ARG A 37 -2.42 23.24 -4.51
CA ARG A 37 -2.80 24.65 -4.57
C ARG A 37 -1.60 25.54 -4.83
N HIS A 38 -1.79 26.55 -5.67
CA HIS A 38 -0.78 27.56 -5.96
C HIS A 38 -0.87 28.79 -5.03
N ARG A 39 -1.98 28.95 -4.32
CA ARG A 39 -2.22 30.08 -3.42
C ARG A 39 -2.80 29.62 -2.09
N PRO A 40 -2.53 30.33 -1.00
CA PRO A 40 -3.20 30.12 0.27
C PRO A 40 -4.70 30.30 0.12
N SER A 41 -5.47 29.67 0.98
CA SER A 41 -6.92 29.89 1.10
C SER A 41 -7.26 30.29 2.53
N GLU A 42 -8.46 30.81 2.74
CA GLU A 42 -8.97 31.16 4.07
C GLU A 42 -8.96 29.94 5.02
N LEU A 43 -9.16 28.74 4.49
CA LEU A 43 -9.18 27.50 5.26
C LEU A 43 -7.77 26.99 5.67
N SER A 44 -6.75 27.36 4.90
CA SER A 44 -5.38 26.94 5.22
C SER A 44 -4.34 27.83 4.54
N PRO A 45 -3.45 28.45 5.30
CA PRO A 45 -2.33 29.20 4.76
C PRO A 45 -1.21 28.33 4.20
N THR A 46 -1.19 27.02 4.51
CA THR A 46 -0.10 26.11 4.13
C THR A 46 -0.17 25.76 2.65
N LEU A 47 0.97 25.94 1.97
CA LEU A 47 1.18 25.48 0.60
C LEU A 47 2.11 24.26 0.60
N TYR A 48 1.76 23.29 -0.22
CA TYR A 48 2.59 22.11 -0.44
C TYR A 48 3.16 22.14 -1.86
N SER A 49 4.47 22.24 -1.95
CA SER A 49 5.18 22.01 -3.22
C SER A 49 5.24 20.50 -3.51
N ALA A 50 5.48 20.12 -4.77
CA ALA A 50 5.68 18.74 -5.15
C ALA A 50 6.85 18.09 -4.38
N GLU A 51 7.93 18.86 -4.16
CA GLU A 51 9.08 18.40 -3.36
C GLU A 51 8.72 18.11 -1.91
N LYS A 52 7.95 18.99 -1.27
CA LYS A 52 7.49 18.77 0.11
C LYS A 52 6.59 17.54 0.21
N VAL A 53 5.71 17.34 -0.78
CA VAL A 53 4.86 16.14 -0.84
C VAL A 53 5.71 14.88 -1.03
N ARG A 54 6.72 14.93 -1.90
CA ARG A 54 7.67 13.82 -2.08
C ARG A 54 8.37 13.46 -0.77
N THR A 55 8.91 14.44 -0.07
CA THR A 55 9.59 14.23 1.24
C THR A 55 8.64 13.60 2.28
N LEU A 56 7.37 14.01 2.31
CA LEU A 56 6.38 13.41 3.20
C LEU A 56 6.14 11.93 2.88
N PHE A 57 6.03 11.58 1.60
CA PHE A 57 5.90 10.18 1.19
C PHE A 57 7.17 9.37 1.47
N GLU A 58 8.36 9.92 1.23
CA GLU A 58 9.63 9.28 1.58
C GLU A 58 9.73 9.02 3.09
N GLY A 59 9.29 9.97 3.92
CA GLY A 59 9.20 9.79 5.37
C GLY A 59 8.20 8.70 5.78
N LEU A 60 7.04 8.66 5.13
CA LEU A 60 6.05 7.58 5.35
C LEU A 60 6.63 6.21 4.98
N MET A 61 7.46 6.14 3.94
CA MET A 61 8.04 4.89 3.45
C MET A 61 9.00 4.24 4.45
N ALA A 62 9.60 5.00 5.36
CA ALA A 62 10.49 4.44 6.39
C ALA A 62 9.80 3.39 7.26
N ASP A 63 8.53 3.61 7.61
CA ASP A 63 7.71 2.71 8.42
C ASP A 63 6.66 1.94 7.61
N ALA A 64 6.69 2.06 6.29
CA ALA A 64 5.64 1.52 5.41
C ALA A 64 5.54 -0.02 5.46
N HIS A 65 6.61 -0.72 5.83
CA HIS A 65 6.59 -2.18 6.03
C HIS A 65 5.58 -2.61 7.11
N LEU A 66 5.26 -1.72 8.05
CA LEU A 66 4.23 -1.96 9.07
C LEU A 66 2.81 -1.78 8.51
N ILE A 67 2.63 -0.93 7.50
CA ILE A 67 1.31 -0.60 6.94
C ILE A 67 0.64 -1.86 6.37
N LEU A 68 1.37 -2.71 5.66
CA LEU A 68 0.83 -3.94 5.07
C LEU A 68 0.38 -4.98 6.11
N LEU A 69 0.85 -4.87 7.37
CA LEU A 69 0.40 -5.75 8.44
C LEU A 69 -1.06 -5.45 8.83
N PHE A 70 -1.47 -4.18 8.74
CA PHE A 70 -2.81 -3.71 9.10
C PHE A 70 -3.79 -3.72 7.94
N LEU A 71 -3.32 -3.51 6.71
CA LEU A 71 -4.16 -3.41 5.53
C LEU A 71 -4.45 -4.78 4.94
N LYS A 72 -5.59 -5.37 5.33
CA LYS A 72 -5.96 -6.75 5.00
C LYS A 72 -6.07 -7.06 3.49
N HIS A 73 -6.36 -6.04 2.68
CA HIS A 73 -6.62 -6.19 1.24
C HIS A 73 -5.50 -5.62 0.37
N LEU A 74 -4.46 -5.03 0.98
CA LEU A 74 -3.29 -4.56 0.25
C LEU A 74 -2.13 -5.55 0.42
N GLU A 75 -1.47 -5.83 -0.68
CA GLU A 75 -0.32 -6.74 -0.76
C GLU A 75 0.94 -6.01 -1.23
N SER A 76 0.76 -4.86 -1.88
CA SER A 76 1.85 -3.99 -2.33
C SER A 76 1.44 -2.53 -2.30
N ILE A 77 2.40 -1.65 -2.05
CA ILE A 77 2.31 -0.20 -2.17
C ILE A 77 3.50 0.24 -3.00
N GLU A 78 3.29 1.10 -3.97
CA GLU A 78 4.33 1.60 -4.86
C GLU A 78 4.29 3.11 -4.93
N LEU A 79 5.46 3.73 -4.94
CA LEU A 79 5.63 5.16 -5.13
C LEU A 79 6.30 5.43 -6.47
N TYR A 80 5.62 6.21 -7.28
CA TYR A 80 6.14 6.70 -8.55
C TYR A 80 6.32 8.21 -8.51
N VAL A 81 7.41 8.67 -9.06
CA VAL A 81 7.70 10.10 -9.25
C VAL A 81 7.82 10.38 -10.73
N ARG A 82 7.08 11.39 -11.20
CA ARG A 82 7.18 11.90 -12.57
C ARG A 82 7.87 13.26 -12.52
N GLU A 83 9.04 13.35 -13.13
CA GLU A 83 9.76 14.60 -13.30
C GLU A 83 9.22 15.37 -14.50
N GLN A 84 9.38 16.70 -14.48
CA GLN A 84 8.76 17.61 -15.47
C GLN A 84 9.15 17.29 -16.94
N HIS A 85 10.36 16.79 -17.15
CA HIS A 85 10.90 16.52 -18.50
C HIS A 85 10.85 15.03 -18.88
N ILE A 86 10.32 14.17 -18.02
CA ILE A 86 10.25 12.73 -18.26
C ILE A 86 8.79 12.34 -18.49
N SER A 87 8.51 11.74 -19.64
CA SER A 87 7.14 11.36 -20.03
C SER A 87 6.58 10.24 -19.17
N GLN A 88 7.42 9.32 -18.70
CA GLN A 88 7.01 8.16 -17.91
C GLN A 88 7.35 8.35 -16.43
N PRO A 89 6.43 8.05 -15.50
CA PRO A 89 6.72 8.05 -14.08
C PRO A 89 7.73 6.95 -13.75
N ARG A 90 8.70 7.27 -12.89
CA ARG A 90 9.72 6.33 -12.41
C ARG A 90 9.30 5.78 -11.05
N LYS A 91 9.31 4.46 -10.89
CA LYS A 91 9.17 3.83 -9.59
C LYS A 91 10.39 4.17 -8.73
N THR A 92 10.16 4.72 -7.54
CA THR A 92 11.23 5.09 -6.59
C THR A 92 11.22 4.20 -5.36
N PHE A 93 10.06 3.62 -5.05
CA PHE A 93 9.88 2.80 -3.88
C PHE A 93 8.79 1.75 -4.11
N GLN A 94 8.98 0.58 -3.53
CA GLN A 94 7.97 -0.45 -3.44
C GLN A 94 8.06 -1.14 -2.09
N ILE A 95 6.91 -1.40 -1.48
CA ILE A 95 6.77 -2.31 -0.37
C ILE A 95 5.79 -3.41 -0.79
N ARG A 96 6.12 -4.66 -0.50
CA ARG A 96 5.27 -5.80 -0.84
C ARG A 96 5.38 -6.92 0.17
N ILE A 97 4.35 -7.73 0.26
CA ILE A 97 4.46 -9.03 0.92
C ILE A 97 5.27 -9.94 0.01
N LYS A 98 6.31 -10.57 0.56
CA LYS A 98 7.18 -11.48 -0.19
C LYS A 98 6.35 -12.64 -0.77
N ASP A 99 6.61 -13.01 -2.02
CA ASP A 99 5.80 -13.99 -2.76
C ASP A 99 5.67 -15.34 -2.04
N GLU A 100 6.72 -15.80 -1.38
CA GLU A 100 6.72 -17.05 -0.59
C GLU A 100 5.74 -16.99 0.61
N SER A 101 5.53 -15.81 1.17
CA SER A 101 4.58 -15.58 2.28
C SER A 101 3.16 -15.32 1.81
N LEU A 102 2.98 -14.88 0.57
CA LEU A 102 1.72 -14.31 0.07
C LEU A 102 0.57 -15.33 0.10
N HIS A 103 0.81 -16.56 -0.34
CA HIS A 103 -0.20 -17.61 -0.33
C HIS A 103 -0.68 -17.90 1.09
N LEU A 104 0.24 -18.11 2.03
CA LEU A 104 -0.07 -18.37 3.42
C LEU A 104 -0.85 -17.19 4.06
N VAL A 105 -0.44 -15.96 3.77
CA VAL A 105 -1.10 -14.75 4.28
C VAL A 105 -2.55 -14.68 3.78
N ARG A 106 -2.79 -14.95 2.50
CA ARG A 106 -4.14 -14.96 1.91
C ARG A 106 -5.02 -16.03 2.55
N GLU A 107 -4.50 -17.26 2.72
CA GLU A 107 -5.23 -18.35 3.37
C GLU A 107 -5.59 -18.01 4.81
N LYS A 108 -4.64 -17.54 5.60
CA LYS A 108 -4.86 -17.24 7.03
C LYS A 108 -5.80 -16.05 7.24
N ARG A 109 -5.72 -15.03 6.41
CA ARG A 109 -6.67 -13.93 6.40
C ARG A 109 -8.10 -14.40 6.07
N LYS A 110 -8.23 -15.28 5.06
CA LYS A 110 -9.51 -15.88 4.68
C LYS A 110 -10.06 -16.79 5.79
N GLU A 111 -9.23 -17.63 6.38
CA GLU A 111 -9.58 -18.48 7.52
C GLU A 111 -10.15 -17.65 8.67
N PHE A 112 -9.44 -16.60 9.07
CA PHE A 112 -9.88 -15.69 10.13
C PHE A 112 -11.22 -15.04 9.80
N HIS A 113 -11.37 -14.50 8.58
CA HIS A 113 -12.61 -13.87 8.14
C HIS A 113 -13.79 -14.85 8.13
N ASN A 114 -13.61 -16.04 7.59
CA ASN A 114 -14.66 -17.07 7.55
C ASN A 114 -15.07 -17.52 8.95
N THR A 115 -14.12 -17.67 9.86
CA THR A 115 -14.41 -18.07 11.24
C THR A 115 -15.25 -17.04 11.96
N ILE A 116 -14.96 -15.74 11.73
CA ILE A 116 -15.76 -14.65 12.28
C ILE A 116 -17.16 -14.62 11.63
N SER A 117 -17.23 -14.71 10.32
CA SER A 117 -18.50 -14.63 9.57
C SER A 117 -19.45 -15.77 9.90
N THR A 118 -18.94 -16.94 10.28
CA THR A 118 -19.77 -18.09 10.66
C THR A 118 -20.24 -18.08 12.12
N GLY A 119 -19.90 -17.04 12.88
CA GLY A 119 -20.31 -16.91 14.29
C GLY A 119 -19.63 -17.89 15.27
N LYS A 120 -18.63 -18.64 14.83
CA LYS A 120 -17.91 -19.61 15.68
C LYS A 120 -17.19 -18.97 16.88
N PHE A 121 -17.01 -17.66 16.83
CA PHE A 121 -16.40 -16.88 17.93
C PHE A 121 -17.29 -16.75 19.17
N LEU A 122 -18.59 -17.07 19.07
CA LEU A 122 -19.52 -16.95 20.21
C LEU A 122 -19.17 -17.89 21.35
N ALA A 123 -18.57 -19.04 21.06
CA ALA A 123 -18.17 -20.02 22.05
C ALA A 123 -16.78 -19.76 22.65
N HIS A 124 -15.82 -19.33 21.77
CA HIS A 124 -14.41 -19.13 22.14
C HIS A 124 -13.80 -17.99 21.34
N PRO A 125 -12.80 -17.29 21.92
CA PRO A 125 -12.02 -16.32 21.15
C PRO A 125 -11.37 -16.97 19.93
N VAL A 126 -11.39 -16.27 18.81
CA VAL A 126 -10.71 -16.70 17.58
C VAL A 126 -9.33 -16.07 17.51
N GLN A 127 -8.32 -16.89 17.37
CA GLN A 127 -6.95 -16.46 17.20
C GLN A 127 -6.33 -17.17 15.99
N VAL A 128 -5.79 -16.40 15.06
CA VAL A 128 -5.05 -16.93 13.90
C VAL A 128 -3.71 -16.22 13.81
N SER A 129 -2.63 -17.00 13.91
CA SER A 129 -1.26 -16.51 13.84
C SER A 129 -0.57 -17.06 12.61
N TYR A 130 0.22 -16.21 11.92
CA TYR A 130 0.99 -16.61 10.74
C TYR A 130 2.22 -15.73 10.56
N PRO A 131 3.32 -16.31 10.06
CA PRO A 131 4.49 -15.52 9.66
C PRO A 131 4.20 -14.75 8.38
N ILE A 132 4.74 -13.55 8.29
CA ILE A 132 4.72 -12.70 7.12
C ILE A 132 6.10 -12.08 6.91
N THR A 133 6.57 -12.08 5.69
CA THR A 133 7.77 -11.35 5.30
C THR A 133 7.36 -10.22 4.35
N VAL A 134 7.76 -9.01 4.70
CA VAL A 134 7.53 -7.80 3.90
C VAL A 134 8.87 -7.33 3.36
N GLU A 135 8.94 -7.07 2.08
CA GLU A 135 10.10 -6.50 1.39
C GLU A 135 9.89 -5.02 1.14
N THR A 136 10.90 -4.24 1.48
CA THR A 136 11.01 -2.81 1.16
C THR A 136 12.08 -2.65 0.10
N ILE A 137 11.71 -2.10 -1.05
CA ILE A 137 12.58 -1.99 -2.22
C ILE A 137 12.72 -0.51 -2.59
N HIS A 138 13.95 -0.02 -2.59
CA HIS A 138 14.29 1.32 -3.05
C HIS A 138 14.93 1.25 -4.43
N PHE A 139 14.40 2.02 -5.36
CA PHE A 139 14.92 2.14 -6.72
C PHE A 139 15.67 3.46 -6.86
N SER A 140 16.97 3.40 -7.08
CA SER A 140 17.81 4.55 -7.42
C SER A 140 18.36 4.41 -8.84
N GLN A 141 19.08 5.41 -9.33
CA GLN A 141 19.61 5.36 -10.70
C GLN A 141 20.58 4.17 -10.88
N GLY A 142 20.08 3.12 -11.54
CA GLY A 142 20.87 1.93 -11.87
C GLY A 142 21.09 0.93 -10.73
N SER A 143 20.45 1.13 -9.55
CA SER A 143 20.55 0.21 -8.44
C SER A 143 19.20 -0.04 -7.77
N GLU A 144 19.06 -1.23 -7.22
CA GLU A 144 17.92 -1.65 -6.41
C GLU A 144 18.43 -2.13 -5.06
N THR A 145 17.86 -1.62 -3.98
CA THR A 145 18.20 -2.04 -2.62
C THR A 145 16.95 -2.64 -1.98
N THR A 146 17.03 -3.90 -1.58
CA THR A 146 15.94 -4.63 -0.95
C THR A 146 16.26 -4.93 0.51
N GLN A 147 15.32 -4.63 1.40
CA GLN A 147 15.34 -5.00 2.81
C GLN A 147 14.14 -5.91 3.11
N SER A 148 14.35 -6.97 3.87
CA SER A 148 13.29 -7.90 4.26
C SER A 148 13.04 -7.82 5.76
N HIS A 149 11.77 -7.71 6.13
CA HIS A 149 11.29 -7.64 7.50
C HIS A 149 10.34 -8.80 7.76
N SER A 150 10.64 -9.64 8.75
CA SER A 150 9.80 -10.79 9.11
C SER A 150 9.05 -10.53 10.41
N PHE A 151 7.75 -10.85 10.41
CA PHE A 151 6.86 -10.65 11.54
C PHE A 151 6.04 -11.91 11.81
N LEU A 152 5.61 -12.08 13.04
CA LEU A 152 4.51 -12.96 13.39
C LEU A 152 3.26 -12.10 13.62
N VAL A 153 2.30 -12.19 12.73
CA VAL A 153 1.02 -11.49 12.84
C VAL A 153 0.03 -12.39 13.57
N THR A 154 -0.64 -11.85 14.56
CA THR A 154 -1.72 -12.52 15.26
C THR A 154 -3.00 -11.68 15.16
N ASN A 155 -4.00 -12.23 14.47
CA ASN A 155 -5.35 -11.70 14.46
C ASN A 155 -6.12 -12.32 15.61
N TYR A 156 -6.74 -11.48 16.42
CA TYR A 156 -7.51 -11.91 17.57
C TYR A 156 -8.89 -11.28 17.56
N PHE A 157 -9.91 -12.08 17.80
CA PHE A 157 -11.29 -11.61 17.91
C PHE A 157 -11.95 -12.21 19.15
N CYS A 158 -12.46 -11.35 20.02
CA CYS A 158 -13.19 -11.74 21.22
C CYS A 158 -14.51 -10.96 21.28
N GLY A 159 -15.60 -11.61 20.92
CA GLY A 159 -16.93 -11.02 20.97
C GLY A 159 -17.06 -9.75 20.11
N ARG A 160 -17.24 -8.58 20.75
CA ARG A 160 -17.45 -7.31 20.05
C ARG A 160 -16.15 -6.54 19.73
N ARG A 161 -14.98 -7.09 20.05
CA ARG A 161 -13.69 -6.40 19.88
C ARG A 161 -12.76 -7.19 18.99
N CYS A 162 -12.29 -6.54 17.93
CA CYS A 162 -11.16 -7.03 17.14
C CYS A 162 -9.87 -6.43 17.68
N HIS A 163 -8.89 -7.27 17.97
CA HIS A 163 -7.54 -6.84 18.30
C HIS A 163 -6.58 -7.40 17.25
N LEU A 164 -5.74 -6.54 16.72
CA LEU A 164 -4.59 -6.92 15.93
C LEU A 164 -3.36 -6.71 16.79
N THR A 165 -2.64 -7.77 17.07
CA THR A 165 -1.32 -7.68 17.69
C THR A 165 -0.28 -8.22 16.72
N PHE A 166 0.88 -7.63 16.73
CA PHE A 166 2.05 -8.15 16.02
C PHE A 166 3.24 -8.17 16.97
N LYS A 167 4.03 -9.22 16.88
CA LYS A 167 5.37 -9.28 17.45
C LYS A 167 6.34 -9.13 16.28
N ALA A 168 7.16 -8.10 16.31
CA ALA A 168 8.37 -8.09 15.53
C ALA A 168 9.25 -9.23 16.06
N TRP A 169 9.60 -10.17 15.20
CA TRP A 169 10.58 -11.17 15.55
C TRP A 169 11.96 -10.52 15.46
N PRO A 170 12.72 -10.43 16.55
CA PRO A 170 14.08 -9.94 16.47
C PRO A 170 14.97 -11.03 15.86
N LYS A 171 14.85 -11.29 14.60
CA LYS A 171 15.95 -11.81 13.79
C LYS A 171 16.58 -10.63 13.07
N ILE A 172 17.23 -9.79 13.84
CA ILE A 172 18.35 -9.02 13.34
C ILE A 172 19.47 -10.02 13.10
N LEU A 173 19.44 -10.71 12.00
CA LEU A 173 20.65 -11.19 11.36
C LEU A 173 21.22 -10.00 10.58
N ALA A 174 21.82 -9.09 11.31
CA ALA A 174 22.78 -8.17 10.73
C ALA A 174 24.00 -8.99 10.33
N THR A 175 23.98 -9.56 9.16
CA THR A 175 25.20 -9.89 8.45
C THR A 175 25.61 -8.65 7.69
N TYR A 176 26.43 -7.83 8.34
CA TYR A 176 27.29 -6.90 7.62
C TYR A 176 28.53 -7.67 7.19
N PRO A 177 28.97 -7.52 5.92
CA PRO A 177 30.33 -7.89 5.55
C PRO A 177 31.35 -6.91 6.13
#